data_eade6a538d5a49e3c7f2eb3256f06b0a
#
_entry.id   eade6a538d5a49e3c7f2eb3256f06b0a
#
_cell.length_a   1.000
_cell.length_b   1.000
_cell.length_c   1.000
_cell.angle_alpha   90.00
_cell.angle_beta   90.00
_cell.angle_gamma   90.00
#
_symmetry.space_group_name_H-M   'P 1'
#
loop_
_entity.id
_entity.type
_entity.pdbx_description
1 polymer ?
#
loop_
_entity_poly.entity_id
_entity_poly.type
_entity_poly.pdbx_seq_one_letter_code
_entity_poly.pdbx_strand_id
1 'polypeptide(L)'
;KTKHYYPYESTGLATGFLISALHNVGLASLTHTPNPMKFLNQVLGRPGNERPFLILVTGYPADHARVPDIKRLGLDEVATFY
;
A
#
# COMPACT_ATOMS: atom_id res chain seq x y z
N LYS A 1 4.62 9.97 -27.53
CA LYS A 1 3.73 9.59 -26.42
C LYS A 1 4.18 8.27 -25.84
N THR A 2 4.61 8.30 -24.59
CA THR A 2 5.13 7.12 -23.92
C THR A 2 3.98 6.26 -23.39
N LYS A 3 4.09 4.96 -23.59
CA LYS A 3 3.09 4.01 -23.10
C LYS A 3 3.68 3.22 -21.94
N HIS A 4 2.96 3.21 -20.82
CA HIS A 4 3.37 2.51 -19.61
C HIS A 4 2.52 1.25 -19.47
N TYR A 5 3.19 0.10 -19.43
CA TYR A 5 2.50 -1.21 -19.44
C TYR A 5 2.15 -1.72 -18.06
N TYR A 6 2.94 -1.38 -17.05
CA TYR A 6 2.79 -1.97 -15.71
C TYR A 6 2.79 -0.90 -14.60
N PRO A 7 1.98 0.17 -14.73
CA PRO A 7 2.01 1.22 -13.69
C PRO A 7 1.50 0.72 -12.34
N TYR A 8 0.47 -0.12 -12.31
CA TYR A 8 -0.07 -0.63 -11.04
C TYR A 8 0.88 -1.59 -10.37
N GLU A 9 1.45 -2.50 -11.14
CA GLU A 9 2.40 -3.47 -10.62
C GLU A 9 3.65 -2.78 -10.06
N SER A 10 4.19 -1.82 -10.80
CA SER A 10 5.36 -1.05 -10.35
C SER A 10 5.08 -0.27 -9.08
N THR A 11 3.92 0.38 -9.02
CA THR A 11 3.51 1.15 -7.85
C THR A 11 3.31 0.23 -6.65
N GLY A 12 2.69 -0.94 -6.87
CA GLY A 12 2.48 -1.93 -5.83
C GLY A 12 3.80 -2.45 -5.25
N LEU A 13 4.77 -2.75 -6.11
CA LEU A 13 6.09 -3.18 -5.66
C LEU A 13 6.78 -2.09 -4.83
N ALA A 14 6.75 -0.86 -5.31
CA ALA A 14 7.33 0.28 -4.59
C ALA A 14 6.67 0.47 -3.23
N THR A 15 5.35 0.34 -3.18
CA THR A 15 4.58 0.46 -1.94
C THR A 15 4.99 -0.61 -0.93
N GLY A 16 5.16 -1.85 -1.38
CA GLY A 16 5.59 -2.95 -0.52
C GLY A 16 6.96 -2.71 0.09
N PHE A 17 7.92 -2.23 -0.71
CA PHE A 17 9.23 -1.86 -0.21
C PHE A 17 9.15 -0.74 0.81
N LEU A 18 8.31 0.26 0.54
CA LEU A 18 8.13 1.37 1.47
C LEU A 18 7.57 0.90 2.81
N ILE A 19 6.55 0.04 2.78
CA ILE A 19 5.95 -0.50 4.00
C ILE A 19 7.00 -1.26 4.81
N SER A 20 7.81 -2.08 4.17
CA SER A 20 8.89 -2.82 4.84
C SER A 20 9.90 -1.87 5.47
N ALA A 21 10.30 -0.84 4.75
CA ALA A 21 11.25 0.15 5.26
C ALA A 21 10.69 0.89 6.47
N LEU A 22 9.42 1.29 6.41
CA LEU A 22 8.75 1.96 7.52
C LEU A 22 8.69 1.07 8.75
N HIS A 23 8.37 -0.19 8.56
CA HIS A 23 8.32 -1.17 9.66
C HIS A 23 9.69 -1.32 10.33
N ASN A 24 10.75 -1.38 9.53
CA ASN A 24 12.11 -1.54 10.05
C ASN A 24 12.57 -0.36 10.90
N VAL A 25 12.06 0.83 10.64
CA VAL A 25 12.42 2.02 11.44
C VAL A 25 11.43 2.29 12.57
N GLY A 26 10.50 1.37 12.82
CA GLY A 26 9.59 1.46 13.96
C GLY A 26 8.32 2.25 13.71
N LEU A 27 8.00 2.53 12.46
CA LEU A 27 6.77 3.24 12.11
C LEU A 27 5.66 2.25 11.75
N ALA A 28 4.45 2.58 12.17
CA ALA A 28 3.26 1.85 11.77
C ALA A 28 2.71 2.43 10.47
N SER A 29 2.08 1.60 9.68
CA SER A 29 1.45 2.04 8.44
C SER A 29 0.12 1.33 8.24
N LEU A 30 -0.76 2.00 7.49
CA LEU A 30 -2.07 1.47 7.15
C LEU A 30 -2.35 1.81 5.69
N THR A 31 -2.60 0.79 4.89
CA THR A 31 -3.06 1.00 3.52
C THR A 31 -4.55 1.32 3.54
N HIS A 32 -4.94 2.34 2.79
CA HIS A 32 -6.32 2.80 2.73
C HIS A 32 -6.70 3.11 1.29
N THR A 33 -7.78 2.50 0.83
CA THR A 33 -8.29 2.70 -0.53
C THR A 33 -9.74 3.16 -0.46
N PRO A 34 -9.97 4.46 -0.20
CA PRO A 34 -11.33 4.97 -0.15
C PRO A 34 -12.00 4.87 -1.52
N ASN A 35 -13.31 4.75 -1.54
CA ASN A 35 -14.07 4.67 -2.78
C ASN A 35 -15.12 5.79 -2.82
N PRO A 36 -15.09 6.69 -3.82
CA PRO A 36 -14.10 6.75 -4.92
C PRO A 36 -12.79 7.40 -4.50
N MET A 37 -11.72 7.17 -5.28
CA MET A 37 -10.40 7.75 -5.01
C MET A 37 -10.07 8.96 -5.89
N LYS A 38 -10.87 9.22 -6.89
CA LYS A 38 -10.56 10.25 -7.88
C LYS A 38 -10.43 11.66 -7.29
N PHE A 39 -11.07 11.92 -6.16
CA PHE A 39 -10.96 13.22 -5.49
C PHE A 39 -9.52 13.56 -5.11
N LEU A 40 -8.66 12.56 -4.97
CA LEU A 40 -7.25 12.77 -4.61
C LEU A 40 -6.49 13.53 -5.68
N ASN A 41 -6.87 13.38 -6.95
CA ASN A 41 -6.27 14.16 -8.02
C ASN A 41 -6.45 15.66 -7.79
N GLN A 42 -7.66 16.06 -7.39
CA GLN A 42 -7.97 17.45 -7.12
C GLN A 42 -7.28 17.94 -5.85
N VAL A 43 -7.35 17.17 -4.78
CA VAL A 43 -6.74 17.54 -3.49
C VAL A 43 -5.24 17.74 -3.63
N LEU A 44 -4.58 16.86 -4.40
CA LEU A 44 -3.13 16.88 -4.56
C LEU A 44 -2.67 17.68 -5.79
N GLY A 45 -3.60 18.25 -6.56
CA GLY A 45 -3.27 19.01 -7.75
C GLY A 45 -2.64 18.17 -8.86
N ARG A 46 -3.04 16.91 -8.99
CA ARG A 46 -2.48 16.02 -10.00
C ARG A 46 -3.34 15.98 -11.25
N PRO A 47 -2.71 15.77 -12.43
CA PRO A 47 -3.44 15.74 -13.70
C PRO A 47 -4.36 14.52 -13.82
N GLY A 48 -5.32 14.60 -14.72
CA GLY A 48 -6.31 13.53 -14.90
C GLY A 48 -5.76 12.24 -15.47
N ASN A 49 -4.54 12.24 -16.03
CA ASN A 49 -3.91 11.03 -16.52
C ASN A 49 -3.16 10.25 -15.44
N GLU A 50 -3.15 10.77 -14.20
CA GLU A 50 -2.63 10.03 -13.05
C GLU A 50 -3.78 9.46 -12.26
N ARG A 51 -3.60 8.26 -11.74
CA ARG A 51 -4.59 7.58 -10.93
C ARG A 51 -4.04 7.31 -9.54
N PRO A 52 -4.78 7.69 -8.49
CA PRO A 52 -4.37 7.32 -7.14
C PRO A 52 -4.42 5.80 -6.98
N PHE A 53 -3.41 5.24 -6.37
CA PHE A 53 -3.29 3.80 -6.17
C PHE A 53 -3.79 3.41 -4.78
N LEU A 54 -3.24 4.03 -3.75
CA LEU A 54 -3.69 3.88 -2.38
C LEU A 54 -3.16 5.03 -1.54
N ILE A 55 -3.74 5.19 -0.36
CA ILE A 55 -3.22 6.08 0.66
C ILE A 55 -2.46 5.24 1.68
N LEU A 56 -1.25 5.64 2.00
CA LEU A 56 -0.46 4.98 3.04
C LEU A 56 -0.36 5.91 4.24
N VAL A 57 -1.16 5.63 5.26
CA VAL A 57 -1.15 6.38 6.51
C VAL A 57 0.01 5.88 7.34
N THR A 58 0.87 6.79 7.78
CA THR A 58 2.12 6.42 8.44
C THR A 58 2.32 7.28 9.68
N GLY A 59 2.78 6.66 10.77
CA GLY A 59 3.09 7.37 12.01
C GLY A 59 3.59 6.42 13.07
N TYR A 60 3.95 6.99 14.22
CA TYR A 60 4.31 6.15 15.36
C TYR A 60 3.06 5.51 15.95
N PRO A 61 3.11 4.20 16.28
CA PRO A 61 1.93 3.54 16.85
C PRO A 61 1.66 4.06 18.26
N ALA A 62 0.38 4.14 18.60
CA ALA A 62 -0.02 4.45 19.97
C ALA A 62 0.33 3.27 20.89
N ASP A 63 0.58 3.56 22.17
CA ASP A 63 0.95 2.52 23.13
C ASP A 63 -0.13 1.44 23.26
N HIS A 64 -1.38 1.80 23.05
CA HIS A 64 -2.53 0.89 23.16
C HIS A 64 -3.08 0.47 21.79
N ALA A 65 -2.30 0.62 20.72
CA ALA A 65 -2.75 0.24 19.38
C ALA A 65 -3.08 -1.25 19.32
N ARG A 66 -4.17 -1.57 18.61
CA ARG A 66 -4.62 -2.95 18.46
C ARG A 66 -4.84 -3.25 16.98
N VAL A 67 -4.64 -4.50 16.63
CA VAL A 67 -4.90 -5.01 15.28
C VAL A 67 -5.76 -6.26 15.39
N PRO A 68 -6.50 -6.60 14.31
CA PRO A 68 -7.25 -7.84 14.30
C PRO A 68 -6.34 -9.05 14.52
N ASP A 69 -6.84 -10.04 15.28
CA ASP A 69 -6.12 -11.28 15.52
C ASP A 69 -6.35 -12.24 14.35
N ILE A 70 -5.81 -11.87 13.22
CA ILE A 70 -5.86 -12.70 12.01
C ILE A 70 -4.52 -13.38 11.83
N LYS A 71 -4.57 -14.58 11.26
CA LYS A 71 -3.38 -15.38 11.04
C LYS A 71 -3.12 -15.55 9.57
N ARG A 72 -1.86 -15.73 9.23
CA ARG A 72 -1.47 -15.99 7.87
C ARG A 72 -1.62 -17.49 7.59
N LEU A 73 -1.91 -17.79 6.33
CA LEU A 73 -1.91 -19.17 5.88
C LEU A 73 -0.50 -19.75 5.99
N GLY A 74 -0.42 -21.05 6.24
CA GLY A 74 0.87 -21.76 6.27
C GLY A 74 1.49 -21.81 4.89
N LEU A 75 2.80 -22.00 4.85
CA LEU A 75 3.54 -22.03 3.59
C LEU A 75 3.01 -23.10 2.63
N ASP A 76 2.69 -24.27 3.15
CA ASP A 76 2.16 -25.38 2.36
C ASP A 76 0.77 -25.13 1.80
N GLU A 77 0.04 -24.16 2.36
CA GLU A 77 -1.28 -23.77 1.88
C GLU A 77 -1.21 -22.76 0.73
N VAL A 78 -0.11 -22.00 0.64
CA VAL A 78 0.01 -20.91 -0.33
C VAL A 78 1.07 -21.15 -1.39
N ALA A 79 1.94 -22.17 -1.22
CA ALA A 79 3.02 -22.44 -2.14
C ALA A 79 3.11 -23.92 -2.46
N THR A 80 3.50 -24.22 -3.70
CA THR A 80 3.79 -25.57 -4.15
C THR A 80 5.20 -25.58 -4.72
N PHE A 81 6.01 -26.53 -4.30
CA PHE A 81 7.38 -26.67 -4.78
C PHE A 81 7.48 -27.87 -5.72
N TYR A 82 8.09 -27.63 -6.86
CA TYR A 82 8.24 -28.64 -7.90
C TYR A 82 9.64 -29.25 -7.90
#